data_4cd154113a207636180256636b1b40f7
#
_entry.id   4cd154113a207636180256636b1b40f7
#
_cell.length_a   1.000
_cell.length_b   1.000
_cell.length_c   1.000
_cell.angle_alpha   90.00
_cell.angle_beta   90.00
_cell.angle_gamma   90.00
#
_symmetry.space_group_name_H-M   'P 1'
#
loop_
_entity.id
_entity.type
_entity.pdbx_description
1 polymer ?
#
loop_
_entity_poly.entity_id
_entity_poly.type
_entity_poly.pdbx_seq_one_letter_code
_entity_poly.pdbx_strand_id
1 'polypeptide(L)'
;MTFARTLTLSALALATSAAFAAEPVIGLITKTESNPFFVKMKEGADAEAKKLGAKLLSAAGKTDGDNAGQVTAMENMIAAGAKTILITPSDAKAIIPAIKKAQAQGVMVIALDSPTDPATAVDGLFA
;
A
#
# COMPACT_ATOMS: atom_id res chain seq x y z
N MET A 1 7.75 24.28 -69.97
CA MET A 1 8.46 23.64 -68.84
C MET A 1 7.70 23.96 -67.55
N THR A 2 6.88 23.02 -67.11
CA THR A 2 6.01 23.14 -65.92
C THR A 2 6.58 22.25 -64.83
N PHE A 3 7.15 22.86 -63.77
CA PHE A 3 7.61 22.15 -62.60
C PHE A 3 6.43 21.95 -61.63
N ALA A 4 5.95 20.69 -61.53
CA ALA A 4 4.98 20.31 -60.51
C ALA A 4 5.70 20.06 -59.20
N ARG A 5 5.42 20.92 -58.20
CA ARG A 5 5.85 20.73 -56.80
C ARG A 5 4.82 19.84 -56.10
N THR A 6 5.19 18.58 -55.88
CA THR A 6 4.44 17.67 -55.01
C THR A 6 4.70 18.02 -53.56
N LEU A 7 3.70 18.56 -52.88
CA LEU A 7 3.67 18.71 -51.40
C LEU A 7 3.32 17.36 -50.80
N THR A 8 4.28 16.71 -50.17
CA THR A 8 4.02 15.57 -49.32
C THR A 8 3.59 16.06 -47.92
N LEU A 9 2.31 15.92 -47.61
CA LEU A 9 1.79 16.10 -46.26
C LEU A 9 2.20 14.87 -45.41
N SER A 10 3.19 15.06 -44.52
CA SER A 10 3.49 14.08 -43.49
C SER A 10 2.47 14.23 -42.36
N ALA A 11 1.52 13.32 -42.29
CA ALA A 11 0.59 13.23 -41.17
C ALA A 11 1.34 12.63 -39.96
N LEU A 12 1.69 13.49 -39.00
CA LEU A 12 2.25 13.10 -37.72
C LEU A 12 1.12 12.54 -36.84
N ALA A 13 0.96 11.21 -36.83
CA ALA A 13 0.01 10.55 -35.94
C ALA A 13 0.55 10.65 -34.50
N LEU A 14 -0.06 11.56 -33.70
CA LEU A 14 0.13 11.54 -32.25
C LEU A 14 -0.59 10.31 -31.70
N ALA A 15 0.17 9.27 -31.41
CA ALA A 15 -0.30 8.16 -30.60
C ALA A 15 -0.37 8.63 -29.15
N THR A 16 -1.54 9.06 -28.71
CA THR A 16 -1.84 9.28 -27.29
C THR A 16 -1.91 7.88 -26.64
N SER A 17 -0.80 7.41 -26.08
CA SER A 17 -0.81 6.28 -25.17
C SER A 17 -1.55 6.71 -23.91
N ALA A 18 -2.80 6.25 -23.74
CA ALA A 18 -3.50 6.32 -22.47
C ALA A 18 -2.72 5.46 -21.48
N ALA A 19 -1.93 6.09 -20.63
CA ALA A 19 -1.30 5.41 -19.52
C ALA A 19 -2.42 5.02 -18.55
N PHE A 20 -2.83 3.76 -18.57
CA PHE A 20 -3.67 3.20 -17.52
C PHE A 20 -2.86 3.26 -16.24
N ALA A 21 -3.29 4.11 -15.27
CA ALA A 21 -2.69 4.13 -13.95
C ALA A 21 -2.82 2.73 -13.35
N ALA A 22 -1.70 2.16 -12.85
CA ALA A 22 -1.73 0.87 -12.19
C ALA A 22 -2.65 0.95 -10.96
N GLU A 23 -3.40 -0.12 -10.68
CA GLU A 23 -4.25 -0.25 -9.51
C GLU A 23 -3.40 -0.05 -8.23
N PRO A 24 -3.76 0.91 -7.34
CA PRO A 24 -2.99 1.14 -6.14
C PRO A 24 -3.06 -0.08 -5.22
N VAL A 25 -1.90 -0.49 -4.68
CA VAL A 25 -1.78 -1.62 -3.75
C VAL A 25 -1.67 -1.09 -2.34
N ILE A 26 -2.57 -1.54 -1.47
CA ILE A 26 -2.64 -1.17 -0.05
C ILE A 26 -2.45 -2.43 0.78
N GLY A 27 -1.62 -2.36 1.82
CA GLY A 27 -1.44 -3.44 2.79
C GLY A 27 -2.27 -3.19 4.06
N LEU A 28 -2.80 -4.25 4.64
CA LEU A 28 -3.39 -4.27 5.97
C LEU A 28 -2.74 -5.38 6.79
N ILE A 29 -2.14 -5.01 7.93
CA ILE A 29 -1.49 -5.93 8.86
C ILE A 29 -2.19 -5.83 10.21
N THR A 30 -2.89 -6.88 10.62
CA THR A 30 -3.55 -6.96 11.92
C THR A 30 -2.73 -7.80 12.90
N LYS A 31 -3.13 -7.81 14.20
CA LYS A 31 -2.43 -8.63 15.20
C LYS A 31 -2.68 -10.11 14.97
N THR A 32 -3.95 -10.49 14.68
CA THR A 32 -4.36 -11.87 14.40
C THR A 32 -5.44 -11.92 13.35
N GLU A 33 -5.65 -13.09 12.74
CA GLU A 33 -6.77 -13.33 11.82
C GLU A 33 -8.03 -13.86 12.51
N SER A 34 -7.92 -14.31 13.76
CA SER A 34 -9.00 -14.99 14.48
C SER A 34 -9.82 -14.07 15.41
N ASN A 35 -9.28 -12.92 15.80
CA ASN A 35 -10.01 -11.97 16.64
C ASN A 35 -11.13 -11.29 15.82
N PRO A 36 -12.41 -11.38 16.26
CA PRO A 36 -13.55 -10.80 15.55
C PRO A 36 -13.40 -9.31 15.22
N PHE A 37 -12.71 -8.54 16.05
CA PHE A 37 -12.42 -7.13 15.81
C PHE A 37 -11.58 -6.96 14.52
N PHE A 38 -10.51 -7.74 14.37
CA PHE A 38 -9.67 -7.67 13.18
C PHE A 38 -10.30 -8.28 11.95
N VAL A 39 -11.17 -9.29 12.12
CA VAL A 39 -12.01 -9.82 11.03
C VAL A 39 -12.88 -8.70 10.46
N LYS A 40 -13.55 -7.93 11.31
CA LYS A 40 -14.39 -6.81 10.88
C LYS A 40 -13.58 -5.66 10.26
N MET A 41 -12.41 -5.37 10.80
CA MET A 41 -11.50 -4.40 10.20
C MET A 41 -11.11 -4.78 8.77
N LYS A 42 -10.77 -6.05 8.56
CA LYS A 42 -10.44 -6.58 7.22
C LYS A 42 -11.63 -6.51 6.27
N GLU A 43 -12.82 -6.92 6.71
CA GLU A 43 -14.05 -6.84 5.89
C GLU A 43 -14.33 -5.40 5.45
N GLY A 44 -14.18 -4.43 6.35
CA GLY A 44 -14.34 -3.01 6.03
C GLY A 44 -13.30 -2.50 5.05
N ALA A 45 -12.03 -2.89 5.23
CA ALA A 45 -10.95 -2.53 4.33
C ALA A 45 -11.13 -3.14 2.93
N ASP A 46 -11.55 -4.40 2.83
CA ASP A 46 -11.86 -5.07 1.56
C ASP A 46 -12.99 -4.35 0.81
N ALA A 47 -14.05 -3.98 1.52
CA ALA A 47 -15.19 -3.28 0.93
C ALA A 47 -14.80 -1.90 0.40
N GLU A 48 -14.00 -1.14 1.17
CA GLU A 48 -13.57 0.19 0.75
C GLU A 48 -12.53 0.13 -0.38
N ALA A 49 -11.59 -0.80 -0.34
CA ALA A 49 -10.63 -1.00 -1.42
C ALA A 49 -11.33 -1.27 -2.76
N LYS A 50 -12.38 -2.09 -2.77
CA LYS A 50 -13.21 -2.35 -3.97
C LYS A 50 -13.87 -1.09 -4.50
N LYS A 51 -14.44 -0.25 -3.63
CA LYS A 51 -15.04 1.02 -4.04
C LYS A 51 -14.03 1.97 -4.67
N LEU A 52 -12.81 1.99 -4.14
CA LEU A 52 -11.74 2.88 -4.60
C LEU A 52 -10.97 2.32 -5.81
N GLY A 53 -11.25 1.11 -6.25
CA GLY A 53 -10.49 0.45 -7.32
C GLY A 53 -9.04 0.14 -6.89
N ALA A 54 -8.83 -0.16 -5.61
CA ALA A 54 -7.52 -0.50 -5.04
C ALA A 54 -7.43 -2.00 -4.76
N LYS A 55 -6.22 -2.55 -4.85
CA LYS A 55 -5.92 -3.91 -4.43
C LYS A 55 -5.52 -3.92 -2.95
N LEU A 56 -6.24 -4.68 -2.14
CA LEU A 56 -5.88 -4.91 -0.73
C LEU A 56 -5.08 -6.20 -0.59
N LEU A 57 -3.90 -6.10 0.05
CA LEU A 57 -3.14 -7.22 0.59
C LEU A 57 -3.38 -7.28 2.09
N SER A 58 -3.74 -8.43 2.62
CA SER A 58 -4.01 -8.60 4.05
C SER A 58 -3.14 -9.70 4.63
N ALA A 59 -2.59 -9.44 5.82
CA ALA A 59 -1.82 -10.40 6.60
C ALA A 59 -1.96 -10.10 8.09
N ALA A 60 -1.51 -11.02 8.93
CA ALA A 60 -1.52 -10.86 10.38
C ALA A 60 -0.34 -11.61 11.02
N GLY A 61 -0.07 -11.26 12.27
CA GLY A 61 0.73 -12.12 13.15
C GLY A 61 -0.03 -13.41 13.49
N LYS A 62 0.67 -14.41 13.97
CA LYS A 62 0.08 -15.67 14.45
C LYS A 62 -0.64 -15.49 15.78
N THR A 63 -0.14 -14.57 16.60
CA THR A 63 -0.65 -14.20 17.91
C THR A 63 -0.54 -12.69 18.11
N ASP A 64 -1.20 -12.15 19.13
CA ASP A 64 -1.18 -10.71 19.45
C ASP A 64 0.23 -10.14 19.66
N GLY A 65 1.20 -10.93 20.11
CA GLY A 65 2.59 -10.51 20.34
C GLY A 65 3.55 -10.83 19.19
N ASP A 66 3.08 -11.34 18.06
CA ASP A 66 3.94 -11.78 16.96
C ASP A 66 4.44 -10.62 16.09
N ASN A 67 5.37 -9.83 16.64
CA ASN A 67 6.02 -8.76 15.90
C ASN A 67 6.81 -9.28 14.68
N ALA A 68 7.48 -10.44 14.81
CA ALA A 68 8.26 -11.01 13.72
C ALA A 68 7.39 -11.37 12.50
N GLY A 69 6.20 -11.93 12.74
CA GLY A 69 5.22 -12.17 11.68
C GLY A 69 4.76 -10.88 11.01
N GLN A 70 4.53 -9.81 11.77
CA GLN A 70 4.16 -8.50 11.21
C GLN A 70 5.29 -7.87 10.39
N VAL A 71 6.54 -8.00 10.83
CA VAL A 71 7.72 -7.54 10.05
C VAL A 71 7.79 -8.28 8.71
N THR A 72 7.66 -9.59 8.72
CA THR A 72 7.65 -10.41 7.49
C THR A 72 6.50 -10.01 6.56
N ALA A 73 5.30 -9.78 7.11
CA ALA A 73 4.16 -9.33 6.34
C ALA A 73 4.43 -7.98 5.67
N MET A 74 5.00 -7.03 6.41
CA MET A 74 5.36 -5.70 5.87
C MET A 74 6.36 -5.81 4.72
N GLU A 75 7.41 -6.60 4.88
CA GLU A 75 8.42 -6.83 3.83
C GLU A 75 7.81 -7.45 2.57
N ASN A 76 6.94 -8.44 2.73
CA ASN A 76 6.23 -9.07 1.61
C ASN A 76 5.31 -8.08 0.88
N MET A 77 4.60 -7.22 1.61
CA MET A 77 3.73 -6.21 1.02
C MET A 77 4.51 -5.14 0.26
N ILE A 78 5.66 -4.71 0.78
CA ILE A 78 6.56 -3.80 0.07
C ILE A 78 7.05 -4.44 -1.23
N ALA A 79 7.50 -5.70 -1.18
CA ALA A 79 7.93 -6.45 -2.36
C ALA A 79 6.81 -6.62 -3.39
N ALA A 80 5.56 -6.73 -2.95
CA ALA A 80 4.37 -6.81 -3.81
C ALA A 80 3.90 -5.45 -4.36
N GLY A 81 4.59 -4.36 -4.03
CA GLY A 81 4.32 -3.03 -4.57
C GLY A 81 3.34 -2.19 -3.76
N ALA A 82 3.06 -2.53 -2.49
CA ALA A 82 2.24 -1.69 -1.63
C ALA A 82 2.86 -0.29 -1.48
N LYS A 83 2.04 0.74 -1.61
CA LYS A 83 2.41 2.14 -1.43
C LYS A 83 1.93 2.72 -0.11
N THR A 84 0.97 2.07 0.51
CA THR A 84 0.46 2.37 1.84
C THR A 84 0.27 1.07 2.60
N ILE A 85 0.69 1.04 3.86
CA ILE A 85 0.49 -0.07 4.78
C ILE A 85 -0.23 0.44 6.02
N LEU A 86 -1.39 -0.14 6.28
CA LEU A 86 -2.15 0.05 7.51
C LEU A 86 -1.77 -1.06 8.47
N ILE A 87 -1.39 -0.74 9.71
CA ILE A 87 -0.93 -1.74 10.67
C ILE A 87 -1.51 -1.51 12.06
N THR A 88 -1.99 -2.57 12.72
CA THR A 88 -2.21 -2.58 14.17
C THR A 88 -1.00 -3.22 14.83
N PRO A 89 -0.06 -2.44 15.41
CA PRO A 89 1.18 -2.99 15.92
C PRO A 89 0.98 -3.98 17.06
N SER A 90 1.63 -5.13 17.00
CA SER A 90 1.70 -6.10 18.11
C SER A 90 2.69 -5.64 19.18
N ASP A 91 3.75 -4.94 18.78
CA ASP A 91 4.73 -4.33 19.67
C ASP A 91 5.03 -2.91 19.19
N ALA A 92 4.73 -1.93 20.04
CA ALA A 92 4.82 -0.51 19.71
C ALA A 92 6.24 -0.02 19.38
N LYS A 93 7.26 -0.68 19.91
CA LYS A 93 8.68 -0.30 19.73
C LYS A 93 9.38 -1.23 18.74
N ALA A 94 9.19 -2.53 18.84
CA ALA A 94 9.88 -3.51 18.03
C ALA A 94 9.54 -3.43 16.53
N ILE A 95 8.39 -2.86 16.18
CA ILE A 95 7.97 -2.67 14.78
C ILE A 95 8.66 -1.48 14.09
N ILE A 96 9.20 -0.53 14.85
CA ILE A 96 9.73 0.75 14.31
C ILE A 96 10.81 0.56 13.24
N PRO A 97 11.80 -0.34 13.38
CA PRO A 97 12.79 -0.53 12.33
C PRO A 97 12.18 -0.94 10.98
N ALA A 98 11.15 -1.79 11.00
CA ALA A 98 10.44 -2.18 9.79
C ALA A 98 9.64 -1.02 9.18
N ILE A 99 8.99 -0.20 10.01
CA ILE A 99 8.30 1.01 9.56
C ILE A 99 9.27 1.98 8.88
N LYS A 100 10.41 2.25 9.50
CA LYS A 100 11.43 3.13 8.90
C LYS A 100 11.96 2.60 7.58
N LYS A 101 12.15 1.29 7.46
CA LYS A 101 12.56 0.64 6.22
C LYS A 101 11.50 0.81 5.12
N ALA A 102 10.23 0.67 5.45
CA ALA A 102 9.12 0.92 4.53
C ALA A 102 9.09 2.38 4.06
N GLN A 103 9.15 3.32 4.99
CA GLN A 103 9.17 4.76 4.72
C GLN A 103 10.36 5.17 3.84
N ALA A 104 11.54 4.61 4.07
CA ALA A 104 12.74 4.85 3.24
C ALA A 104 12.56 4.38 1.79
N GLN A 105 11.62 3.48 1.52
CA GLN A 105 11.24 3.02 0.19
C GLN A 105 10.02 3.75 -0.39
N GLY A 106 9.59 4.84 0.25
CA GLY A 106 8.46 5.65 -0.18
C GLY A 106 7.08 5.07 0.16
N VAL A 107 7.02 4.09 1.08
CA VAL A 107 5.76 3.50 1.54
C VAL A 107 5.23 4.29 2.74
N MET A 108 3.99 4.76 2.64
CA MET A 108 3.29 5.38 3.76
C MET A 108 2.86 4.32 4.77
N VAL A 109 3.11 4.55 6.06
CA VAL A 109 2.69 3.63 7.12
C VAL A 109 1.76 4.35 8.10
N ILE A 110 0.56 3.79 8.27
CA ILE A 110 -0.48 4.33 9.16
C ILE A 110 -0.79 3.30 10.23
N ALA A 111 -0.70 3.70 11.49
CA ALA A 111 -1.09 2.86 12.61
C ALA A 111 -2.61 2.93 12.84
N LEU A 112 -3.21 1.80 13.13
CA LEU A 112 -4.62 1.64 13.45
C LEU A 112 -4.76 1.09 14.87
N ASP A 113 -5.76 1.58 15.62
CA ASP A 113 -6.16 1.11 16.95
C ASP A 113 -5.08 1.29 18.03
N SER A 114 -3.85 0.90 17.77
CA SER A 114 -2.75 0.95 18.73
C SER A 114 -1.62 1.84 18.21
N PRO A 115 -1.11 2.80 18.99
CA PRO A 115 0.02 3.64 18.58
C PRO A 115 1.34 2.88 18.59
N THR A 116 2.32 3.42 17.87
CA THR A 116 3.74 3.10 18.05
C THR A 116 4.33 3.94 19.20
N ASP A 117 5.52 3.60 19.67
CA ASP A 117 6.25 4.38 20.68
C ASP A 117 7.69 4.66 20.20
N PRO A 118 7.97 5.89 19.74
CA PRO A 118 7.09 7.08 19.76
C PRO A 118 5.96 7.03 18.72
N ALA A 119 4.84 7.68 19.02
CA ALA A 119 3.68 7.77 18.11
C ALA A 119 4.01 8.45 16.78
N THR A 120 5.05 9.27 16.76
CA THR A 120 5.54 9.97 15.56
C THR A 120 6.33 9.08 14.58
N ALA A 121 6.51 7.80 14.90
CA ALA A 121 7.21 6.87 14.01
C ALA A 121 6.42 6.50 12.74
N VAL A 122 5.11 6.74 12.75
CA VAL A 122 4.20 6.49 11.63
C VAL A 122 3.77 7.79 10.96
N ASP A 123 3.28 7.71 9.73
CA ASP A 123 2.79 8.85 8.96
C ASP A 123 1.39 9.30 9.37
N GLY A 124 0.66 8.43 10.06
CA GLY A 124 -0.66 8.72 10.61
C GLY A 124 -1.08 7.69 11.67
N LEU A 125 -2.01 8.09 12.53
CA LEU A 125 -2.59 7.25 13.58
C LEU A 125 -4.10 7.44 13.61
N PHE A 126 -4.83 6.33 13.59
CA PHE A 126 -6.27 6.26 13.83
C PHE A 126 -6.53 5.28 14.98
N ALA A 127 -6.77 5.80 16.18
CA ALA A 127 -7.03 5.04 17.40
C ALA A 127 -8.39 5.43 18.02
#